data_98c0d87a586bc515a7250f562367f7b7
#
_entry.id   98c0d87a586bc515a7250f562367f7b7
#
_cell.length_a   1.000
_cell.length_b   1.000
_cell.length_c   1.000
_cell.angle_alpha   90.00
_cell.angle_beta   90.00
_cell.angle_gamma   90.00
#
_symmetry.space_group_name_H-M   'P 1'
#
loop_
_entity.id
_entity.type
_entity.pdbx_description
1 polymer ?
#
loop_
_entity_poly.entity_id
_entity_poly.type
_entity_poly.pdbx_seq_one_letter_code
_entity_poly.pdbx_strand_id
1 'polypeptide(L)'
;MVPGGEADDPDWHPIQHFFGLTTFGANVFVAVRGNETLVAEHDERASGQEELYLVLEGAAAFRLSGDHVHAVRGTTVAVTDPTVTRSAVALAPGTALLAIGASDGSFATTWNASHFTQVPRADSG
;
A
#
# COMPACT_ATOMS: atom_id res chain seq x y z
N MET A 1 4.29 14.80 10.19
CA MET A 1 4.79 13.44 10.44
C MET A 1 4.44 13.01 11.87
N VAL A 2 4.02 11.77 12.03
CA VAL A 2 3.76 11.17 13.34
C VAL A 2 4.84 10.11 13.58
N PRO A 3 5.71 10.28 14.58
CA PRO A 3 6.70 9.25 14.92
C PRO A 3 6.00 7.95 15.33
N GLY A 4 6.70 6.82 15.15
CA GLY A 4 6.22 5.54 15.63
C GLY A 4 6.03 5.54 17.14
N GLY A 5 4.97 4.89 17.63
CA GLY A 5 4.66 4.82 19.06
C GLY A 5 5.59 3.91 19.84
N GLU A 6 6.14 2.89 19.17
CA GLU A 6 7.09 1.95 19.74
C GLU A 6 8.44 2.09 19.03
N ALA A 7 9.50 1.56 19.65
CA ALA A 7 10.85 1.70 19.10
C ALA A 7 11.01 1.09 17.70
N ASP A 8 10.20 0.09 17.37
CA ASP A 8 10.25 -0.64 16.09
C ASP A 8 9.20 -0.19 15.09
N ASP A 9 8.38 0.79 15.45
CA ASP A 9 7.34 1.30 14.54
C ASP A 9 7.94 2.27 13.52
N PRO A 10 7.44 2.25 12.26
CA PRO A 10 7.85 3.24 11.27
C PRO A 10 7.26 4.60 11.59
N ASP A 11 7.84 5.65 11.05
CA ASP A 11 7.24 6.97 11.06
C ASP A 11 6.00 6.96 10.14
N TRP A 12 4.97 7.62 10.58
CA TRP A 12 3.67 7.61 9.92
C TRP A 12 3.27 9.00 9.45
N HIS A 13 2.88 9.08 8.17
CA HIS A 13 2.36 10.30 7.55
C HIS A 13 0.90 10.06 7.14
N PRO A 14 -0.09 10.43 7.98
CA PRO A 14 -1.51 10.20 7.68
C PRO A 14 -2.06 11.26 6.73
N ILE A 15 -1.81 11.08 5.43
CA ILE A 15 -2.12 12.06 4.39
C ILE A 15 -3.60 12.38 4.33
N GLN A 16 -4.48 11.35 4.32
CA GLN A 16 -5.91 11.61 4.22
C GLN A 16 -6.43 12.40 5.42
N HIS A 17 -5.88 12.16 6.59
CA HIS A 17 -6.27 12.89 7.78
C HIS A 17 -5.83 14.36 7.72
N PHE A 18 -4.59 14.58 7.33
CA PHE A 18 -4.02 15.93 7.22
C PHE A 18 -4.80 16.82 6.26
N PHE A 19 -5.20 16.27 5.10
CA PHE A 19 -5.92 17.02 4.07
C PHE A 19 -7.44 16.93 4.18
N GLY A 20 -7.97 16.15 5.12
CA GLY A 20 -9.41 15.95 5.24
C GLY A 20 -10.03 15.16 4.09
N LEU A 21 -9.27 14.27 3.47
CA LEU A 21 -9.76 13.41 2.40
C LEU A 21 -10.67 12.34 2.98
N THR A 22 -11.82 12.13 2.35
CA THR A 22 -12.83 11.16 2.82
C THR A 22 -13.14 10.07 1.80
N THR A 23 -12.73 10.24 0.54
CA THR A 23 -13.05 9.31 -0.54
C THR A 23 -12.13 8.10 -0.53
N PHE A 24 -10.90 8.27 -0.10
CA PHE A 24 -9.91 7.20 0.00
C PHE A 24 -8.96 7.46 1.16
N GLY A 25 -8.33 6.39 1.66
CA GLY A 25 -7.26 6.50 2.63
C GLY A 25 -5.91 6.59 1.93
N ALA A 26 -5.00 7.40 2.46
CA ALA A 26 -3.65 7.50 1.96
C ALA A 26 -2.69 7.74 3.13
N ASN A 27 -1.68 6.89 3.25
CA ASN A 27 -0.70 6.96 4.33
C ASN A 27 0.68 6.67 3.77
N VAL A 28 1.69 7.32 4.33
CA VAL A 28 3.08 6.99 4.05
C VAL A 28 3.72 6.49 5.33
N PHE A 29 4.43 5.37 5.24
CA PHE A 29 5.22 4.80 6.32
C PHE A 29 6.69 4.83 5.92
N VAL A 30 7.54 5.32 6.81
CA VAL A 30 8.98 5.42 6.57
C VAL A 30 9.71 4.65 7.67
N ALA A 31 10.47 3.64 7.28
CA ALA A 31 11.25 2.87 8.21
C ALA A 31 12.45 3.67 8.72
N VAL A 32 12.59 3.78 10.03
CA VAL A 32 13.77 4.40 10.64
C VAL A 32 14.95 3.42 10.57
N ARG A 33 14.65 2.13 10.68
CA ARG A 33 15.65 1.05 10.68
C ARG A 33 15.25 -0.04 9.70
N GLY A 34 16.23 -0.85 9.28
CA GLY A 34 15.93 -2.07 8.52
C GLY A 34 15.13 -3.06 9.35
N ASN A 35 14.39 -3.93 8.69
CA ASN A 35 13.55 -4.98 9.28
C ASN A 35 12.36 -4.47 10.10
N GLU A 36 12.05 -3.18 10.04
CA GLU A 36 10.82 -2.66 10.65
C GLU A 36 9.59 -3.11 9.85
N THR A 37 8.53 -3.43 10.57
CA THR A 37 7.23 -3.71 9.97
C THR A 37 6.61 -2.40 9.46
N LEU A 38 6.44 -2.30 8.14
CA LEU A 38 5.76 -1.15 7.53
C LEU A 38 4.25 -1.37 7.49
N VAL A 39 3.81 -2.58 7.22
CA VAL A 39 2.41 -2.97 7.20
C VAL A 39 2.27 -4.18 8.12
N ALA A 40 1.57 -4.02 9.23
CA ALA A 40 1.25 -5.12 10.13
C ALA A 40 0.34 -6.13 9.43
N GLU A 41 0.53 -7.41 9.71
CA GLU A 41 -0.25 -8.46 9.07
C GLU A 41 -1.75 -8.28 9.33
N HIS A 42 -2.53 -8.17 8.27
CA HIS A 42 -3.99 -8.02 8.35
C HIS A 42 -4.64 -8.35 7.02
N ASP A 43 -5.95 -8.54 7.05
CA ASP A 43 -6.80 -8.52 5.85
C ASP A 43 -7.80 -7.37 5.95
N GLU A 44 -8.58 -7.19 4.89
CA GLU A 44 -9.58 -6.11 4.80
C GLU A 44 -11.01 -6.66 4.69
N ARG A 45 -11.27 -7.85 5.21
CA ARG A 45 -12.61 -8.46 5.17
C ARG A 45 -13.66 -7.58 5.84
N ALA A 46 -13.29 -6.94 6.95
CA ALA A 46 -14.22 -6.11 7.70
C ALA A 46 -14.59 -4.82 6.97
N SER A 47 -13.65 -4.21 6.26
CA SER A 47 -13.84 -2.95 5.54
C SER A 47 -14.18 -3.14 4.07
N GLY A 48 -13.80 -4.27 3.48
CA GLY A 48 -13.94 -4.52 2.05
C GLY A 48 -13.03 -3.68 1.18
N GLN A 49 -11.95 -3.13 1.73
CA GLN A 49 -11.07 -2.22 1.00
C GLN A 49 -10.19 -2.94 -0.01
N GLU A 50 -10.05 -2.30 -1.18
CA GLU A 50 -8.93 -2.55 -2.08
C GLU A 50 -7.78 -1.65 -1.66
N GLU A 51 -6.54 -2.16 -1.74
CA GLU A 51 -5.36 -1.40 -1.39
C GLU A 51 -4.32 -1.42 -2.49
N LEU A 52 -3.63 -0.28 -2.65
CA LEU A 52 -2.50 -0.13 -3.54
C LEU A 52 -1.32 0.36 -2.72
N TYR A 53 -0.20 -0.34 -2.84
CA TYR A 53 1.06 0.05 -2.19
C TYR A 53 2.07 0.45 -3.26
N LEU A 54 2.81 1.51 -2.99
CA LEU A 54 3.89 1.97 -3.87
C LEU A 54 5.15 2.17 -3.02
N VAL A 55 6.23 1.51 -3.40
CA VAL A 55 7.54 1.72 -2.76
C VAL A 55 8.15 3.00 -3.31
N LEU A 56 8.25 4.02 -2.47
CA LEU A 56 8.79 5.32 -2.84
C LEU A 56 10.31 5.36 -2.77
N GLU A 57 10.88 4.70 -1.77
CA GLU A 57 12.32 4.61 -1.54
C GLU A 57 12.64 3.25 -0.92
N GLY A 58 13.87 2.77 -1.16
CA GLY A 58 14.35 1.53 -0.56
C GLY A 58 13.73 0.30 -1.18
N ALA A 59 13.45 -0.69 -0.33
CA ALA A 59 12.85 -1.95 -0.73
C ALA A 59 12.07 -2.56 0.43
N ALA A 60 10.98 -3.25 0.10
CA ALA A 60 10.13 -3.91 1.07
C ALA A 60 9.87 -5.36 0.67
N ALA A 61 9.78 -6.23 1.65
CA ALA A 61 9.35 -7.61 1.48
C ALA A 61 7.88 -7.71 1.86
N PHE A 62 7.04 -7.96 0.87
CA PHE A 62 5.61 -8.19 1.08
C PHE A 62 5.32 -9.68 1.24
N ARG A 63 4.34 -9.97 2.07
CA ARG A 63 3.76 -11.30 2.19
C ARG A 63 2.26 -11.20 1.93
N LEU A 64 1.80 -11.91 0.90
CA LEU A 64 0.41 -11.87 0.45
C LEU A 64 -0.14 -13.31 0.54
N SER A 65 -0.81 -13.64 1.66
CA SER A 65 -1.39 -14.97 1.92
C SER A 65 -0.41 -16.12 1.61
N GLY A 66 0.85 -15.97 2.03
CA GLY A 66 1.88 -16.99 1.82
C GLY A 66 2.79 -16.74 0.64
N ASP A 67 2.39 -15.92 -0.32
CA ASP A 67 3.26 -15.51 -1.42
C ASP A 67 4.19 -14.38 -0.96
N HIS A 68 5.45 -14.44 -1.41
CA HIS A 68 6.45 -13.44 -1.08
C HIS A 68 6.76 -12.58 -2.29
N VAL A 69 6.75 -11.26 -2.10
CA VAL A 69 7.07 -10.29 -3.16
C VAL A 69 8.15 -9.34 -2.67
N HIS A 70 9.27 -9.32 -3.40
CA HIS A 70 10.34 -8.35 -3.15
C HIS A 70 10.07 -7.11 -4.00
N ALA A 71 9.74 -6.00 -3.36
CA ALA A 71 9.37 -4.77 -4.04
C ALA A 71 10.43 -3.71 -3.83
N VAL A 72 11.07 -3.29 -4.91
CA VAL A 72 12.05 -2.21 -4.92
C VAL A 72 11.36 -0.87 -5.22
N ARG A 73 12.08 0.22 -5.07
CA ARG A 73 11.60 1.57 -5.40
C ARG A 73 10.88 1.58 -6.76
N GLY A 74 9.69 2.17 -6.79
CA GLY A 74 8.86 2.27 -7.99
C GLY A 74 7.94 1.07 -8.22
N THR A 75 8.06 0.00 -7.44
CA THR A 75 7.17 -1.15 -7.55
C THR A 75 5.83 -0.84 -6.90
N THR A 76 4.75 -1.19 -7.60
CA THR A 76 3.40 -1.15 -7.04
C THR A 76 2.92 -2.56 -6.74
N VAL A 77 2.24 -2.70 -5.61
CA VAL A 77 1.60 -3.96 -5.19
C VAL A 77 0.12 -3.65 -4.97
N ALA A 78 -0.74 -4.27 -5.76
CA ALA A 78 -2.18 -4.07 -5.63
C ALA A 78 -2.82 -5.30 -4.97
N VAL A 79 -3.64 -5.08 -3.96
CA VAL A 79 -4.38 -6.13 -3.28
C VAL A 79 -5.86 -5.78 -3.41
N THR A 80 -6.50 -6.35 -4.43
CA THR A 80 -7.90 -6.06 -4.75
C THR A 80 -8.87 -6.98 -4.04
N ASP A 81 -8.41 -8.13 -3.57
CA ASP A 81 -9.21 -9.10 -2.82
C ASP A 81 -9.06 -8.81 -1.32
N PRO A 82 -10.11 -8.35 -0.63
CA PRO A 82 -10.02 -8.01 0.80
C PRO A 82 -9.75 -9.22 1.70
N THR A 83 -9.89 -10.45 1.20
CA THR A 83 -9.61 -11.66 1.99
C THR A 83 -8.12 -12.01 2.02
N VAL A 84 -7.30 -11.40 1.15
CA VAL A 84 -5.86 -11.66 1.13
C VAL A 84 -5.21 -11.03 2.36
N THR A 85 -4.52 -11.85 3.14
CA THR A 85 -3.72 -11.38 4.26
C THR A 85 -2.44 -10.73 3.71
N ARG A 86 -2.11 -9.56 4.20
CA ARG A 86 -0.97 -8.78 3.72
C ARG A 86 -0.12 -8.25 4.86
N SER A 87 1.17 -8.20 4.61
CA SER A 87 2.14 -7.55 5.48
C SER A 87 3.33 -7.08 4.66
N ALA A 88 4.11 -6.16 5.21
CA ALA A 88 5.33 -5.69 4.56
C ALA A 88 6.37 -5.31 5.60
N VAL A 89 7.62 -5.68 5.32
CA VAL A 89 8.77 -5.39 6.17
C VAL A 89 9.79 -4.61 5.33
N ALA A 90 10.35 -3.56 5.92
CA ALA A 90 11.42 -2.79 5.27
C ALA A 90 12.70 -3.61 5.20
N LEU A 91 13.36 -3.58 4.04
CA LEU A 91 14.65 -4.28 3.85
C LEU A 91 15.85 -3.37 4.09
N ALA A 92 15.62 -2.06 4.22
CA ALA A 92 16.68 -1.08 4.45
C ALA A 92 16.14 0.09 5.28
N PRO A 93 17.01 0.77 6.04
CA PRO A 93 16.62 2.03 6.67
C PRO A 93 16.17 3.05 5.61
N GLY A 94 15.18 3.88 5.93
CA GLY A 94 14.66 4.87 5.01
C GLY A 94 13.70 4.33 3.96
N THR A 95 13.38 3.04 3.98
CA THR A 95 12.34 2.49 3.08
C THR A 95 11.04 3.22 3.34
N ALA A 96 10.45 3.77 2.27
CA ALA A 96 9.20 4.54 2.33
C ALA A 96 8.14 3.88 1.47
N LEU A 97 6.96 3.72 2.04
CA LEU A 97 5.83 3.02 1.42
C LEU A 97 4.59 3.92 1.47
N LEU A 98 3.99 4.15 0.31
CA LEU A 98 2.67 4.78 0.19
C LEU A 98 1.61 3.70 0.14
N ALA A 99 0.61 3.81 1.00
CA ALA A 99 -0.55 2.91 1.00
C ALA A 99 -1.81 3.73 0.70
N ILE A 100 -2.57 3.30 -0.30
CA ILE A 100 -3.84 3.90 -0.69
C ILE A 100 -4.91 2.82 -0.60
N GLY A 101 -6.02 3.14 0.07
CA GLY A 101 -7.13 2.20 0.20
C GLY A 101 -8.47 2.88 0.04
N ALA A 102 -9.42 2.14 -0.51
CA ALA A 102 -10.79 2.60 -0.65
C ALA A 102 -11.74 1.40 -0.57
N SER A 103 -12.94 1.65 -0.06
CA SER A 103 -13.98 0.65 -0.05
C SER A 103 -14.42 0.31 -1.46
N ASP A 104 -14.97 -0.87 -1.64
CA ASP A 104 -15.51 -1.34 -2.91
C ASP A 104 -16.42 -0.31 -3.56
N GLY A 105 -16.23 -0.11 -4.86
CA GLY A 105 -16.99 0.87 -5.63
C GLY A 105 -16.44 1.00 -7.04
N SER A 106 -16.99 1.96 -7.77
CA SER A 106 -16.55 2.27 -9.13
C SER A 106 -15.91 3.64 -9.17
N PHE A 107 -14.69 3.68 -9.67
CA PHE A 107 -14.02 4.94 -9.94
C PHE A 107 -14.61 5.56 -11.20
N ALA A 108 -15.16 6.77 -11.07
CA ALA A 108 -15.73 7.51 -12.19
C ALA A 108 -14.68 8.42 -12.80
N THR A 109 -14.55 8.35 -14.12
CA THR A 109 -13.60 9.17 -14.86
C THR A 109 -14.18 9.51 -16.25
N THR A 110 -13.74 10.63 -16.83
CA THR A 110 -14.07 10.99 -18.20
C THR A 110 -13.29 10.17 -19.22
N TRP A 111 -12.29 9.46 -18.81
CA TRP A 111 -11.54 8.54 -19.68
C TRP A 111 -12.37 7.28 -19.89
N ASN A 112 -12.33 6.76 -21.10
CA ASN A 112 -13.08 5.57 -21.48
C ASN A 112 -12.15 4.51 -22.07
N ALA A 113 -12.72 3.36 -22.45
CA ALA A 113 -11.94 2.24 -22.93
C ALA A 113 -11.04 2.57 -24.12
N SER A 114 -11.44 3.52 -24.97
CA SER A 114 -10.65 3.91 -26.13
C SER A 114 -9.32 4.60 -25.76
N HIS A 115 -9.23 5.20 -24.58
CA HIS A 115 -7.99 5.80 -24.10
C HIS A 115 -6.94 4.74 -23.68
N PHE A 116 -7.38 3.50 -23.44
CA PHE A 116 -6.54 2.45 -22.89
C PHE A 116 -6.31 1.29 -23.85
N THR A 117 -6.60 1.45 -25.13
CA THR A 117 -6.54 0.35 -26.10
C THR A 117 -5.16 -0.29 -26.24
N GLN A 118 -4.10 0.46 -25.90
CA GLN A 118 -2.72 -0.05 -25.97
C GLN A 118 -2.07 -0.19 -24.59
N VAL A 119 -2.87 -0.09 -23.54
CA VAL A 119 -2.36 -0.23 -22.16
C VAL A 119 -2.74 -1.61 -21.64
N PRO A 120 -1.78 -2.46 -21.32
CA PRO A 120 -2.08 -3.78 -20.79
C PRO A 120 -2.67 -3.69 -19.39
N ARG A 121 -3.49 -4.69 -19.03
CA ARG A 121 -3.98 -4.87 -17.67
C ARG A 121 -3.24 -6.04 -17.04
N ALA A 122 -3.06 -6.00 -15.72
CA ALA A 122 -2.55 -7.13 -14.98
C ALA A 122 -3.53 -8.30 -15.09
N ASP A 123 -3.00 -9.52 -15.21
CA ASP A 123 -3.84 -10.70 -15.19
C ASP A 123 -4.56 -10.80 -13.85
N SER A 124 -5.84 -11.21 -13.92
CA SER A 124 -6.70 -11.35 -12.74
C SER A 124 -6.60 -12.75 -12.11
N GLY A 125 -5.48 -13.37 -12.30
CA GLY A 125 -5.23 -14.72 -11.79
C GLY A 125 -4.71 -14.78 -10.39
#